data_fbdfad4873318cd1dded4f11bb15a584
#
_entry.id   fbdfad4873318cd1dded4f11bb15a584
#
_cell.length_a   1.000
_cell.length_b   1.000
_cell.length_c   1.000
_cell.angle_alpha   90.00
_cell.angle_beta   90.00
_cell.angle_gamma   90.00
#
_symmetry.space_group_name_H-M   'P 1'
#
loop_
_entity.id
_entity.type
_entity.pdbx_description
1 polymer ?
#
loop_
_entity_poly.entity_id
_entity_poly.type
_entity_poly.pdbx_seq_one_letter_code
_entity_poly.pdbx_strand_id
1 'polypeptide(L)'
;MKQKALYYHEKGYNCSFVILKAGTEKYGIDLPEEAEQSCCAVSSGFGVGSICCALVGAVLLFGLLFSEEKAKTLRMQLFVLFHDKYESLNCCAISAHRQDCIEVIGDIAILTEELIEKNK
;
A
#
# COMPACT_ATOMS: atom_id res chain seq x y z
N MET A 1 -11.81 -0.11 1.54
CA MET A 1 -10.40 -0.10 2.00
C MET A 1 -9.92 1.25 2.51
N LYS A 2 -10.24 2.33 1.83
CA LYS A 2 -9.72 3.66 2.19
C LYS A 2 -9.99 4.03 3.65
N GLN A 3 -11.23 3.90 4.10
CA GLN A 3 -11.60 4.27 5.46
C GLN A 3 -10.84 3.48 6.52
N LYS A 4 -10.68 2.18 6.30
CA LYS A 4 -9.93 1.34 7.23
C LYS A 4 -8.44 1.65 7.20
N ALA A 5 -7.88 1.90 6.03
CA ALA A 5 -6.46 2.27 5.91
C ALA A 5 -6.18 3.56 6.68
N LEU A 6 -7.03 4.56 6.54
CA LEU A 6 -6.88 5.82 7.25
C LEU A 6 -7.08 5.65 8.76
N TYR A 7 -8.01 4.79 9.16
CA TYR A 7 -8.22 4.47 10.57
C TYR A 7 -6.95 3.89 11.20
N TYR A 8 -6.33 2.91 10.53
CA TYR A 8 -5.11 2.30 11.05
C TYR A 8 -3.92 3.25 11.00
N HIS A 9 -3.87 4.12 9.99
CA HIS A 9 -2.83 5.15 9.95
C HIS A 9 -2.93 6.08 11.16
N GLU A 10 -4.14 6.49 11.51
CA GLU A 10 -4.38 7.33 12.69
C GLU A 10 -3.95 6.63 13.98
N LYS A 11 -4.05 5.30 14.03
CA LYS A 11 -3.61 4.51 15.17
C LYS A 11 -2.09 4.39 15.28
N GLY A 12 -1.34 4.88 14.29
CA GLY A 12 0.11 4.87 14.32
C GLY A 12 0.78 3.69 13.66
N TYR A 13 0.03 2.86 12.92
CA TYR A 13 0.61 1.74 12.20
C TYR A 13 1.41 2.21 10.99
N ASN A 14 2.41 1.43 10.60
CA ASN A 14 3.26 1.66 9.45
C ASN A 14 2.43 1.68 8.16
N CYS A 15 2.81 2.55 7.20
CA CYS A 15 2.06 2.72 5.95
C CYS A 15 1.87 1.42 5.15
N SER A 16 2.89 0.56 5.11
CA SER A 16 2.76 -0.72 4.40
C SER A 16 1.75 -1.62 5.12
N PHE A 17 1.78 -1.62 6.43
CA PHE A 17 0.89 -2.46 7.23
C PHE A 17 -0.57 -1.98 7.14
N VAL A 18 -0.82 -0.66 7.09
CA VAL A 18 -2.21 -0.17 7.04
C VAL A 18 -2.91 -0.61 5.76
N ILE A 19 -2.22 -0.62 4.62
CA ILE A 19 -2.80 -1.09 3.36
C ILE A 19 -3.01 -2.59 3.41
N LEU A 20 -2.02 -3.34 3.87
CA LEU A 20 -2.10 -4.79 3.98
C LEU A 20 -3.24 -5.21 4.92
N LYS A 21 -3.33 -4.58 6.08
CA LYS A 21 -4.35 -4.91 7.08
C LYS A 21 -5.76 -4.57 6.58
N ALA A 22 -5.93 -3.38 6.00
CA ALA A 22 -7.22 -2.96 5.48
C ALA A 22 -7.69 -3.91 4.37
N GLY A 23 -6.78 -4.30 3.48
CA GLY A 23 -7.10 -5.19 2.38
C GLY A 23 -7.42 -6.61 2.85
N THR A 24 -6.63 -7.17 3.76
CA THR A 24 -6.89 -8.52 4.26
C THR A 24 -8.21 -8.59 5.03
N GLU A 25 -8.57 -7.55 5.76
CA GLU A 25 -9.86 -7.52 6.43
C GLU A 25 -11.01 -7.47 5.44
N LYS A 26 -10.88 -6.66 4.37
CA LYS A 26 -11.92 -6.56 3.35
C LYS A 26 -12.13 -7.88 2.62
N TYR A 27 -11.06 -8.58 2.30
CA TYR A 27 -11.12 -9.78 1.47
C TYR A 27 -11.08 -11.10 2.26
N GLY A 28 -11.20 -11.02 3.57
CA GLY A 28 -11.38 -12.20 4.42
C GLY A 28 -10.14 -13.07 4.57
N ILE A 29 -8.95 -12.46 4.52
CA ILE A 29 -7.70 -13.19 4.73
C ILE A 29 -7.23 -13.00 6.16
N ASP A 30 -6.91 -14.12 6.83
CA ASP A 30 -6.33 -14.08 8.17
C ASP A 30 -4.88 -13.61 8.07
N LEU A 31 -4.57 -12.53 8.80
CA LEU A 31 -3.23 -11.98 8.84
C LEU A 31 -2.62 -12.31 10.21
N PRO A 32 -1.53 -13.06 10.27
CA PRO A 32 -0.92 -13.40 11.56
C PRO A 32 -0.37 -12.16 12.26
N GLU A 33 -0.24 -12.23 13.58
CA GLU A 33 0.26 -11.11 14.37
C GLU A 33 1.66 -10.66 13.92
N GLU A 34 2.47 -11.60 13.48
CA GLU A 34 3.84 -11.34 13.04
C GLU A 34 3.90 -10.47 11.77
N ALA A 35 2.78 -10.32 11.05
CA ALA A 35 2.74 -9.51 9.83
C ALA A 35 3.06 -8.04 10.11
N GLU A 36 2.58 -7.49 11.24
CA GLU A 36 2.90 -6.11 11.62
C GLU A 36 4.41 -5.96 11.81
N GLN A 37 5.01 -6.88 12.54
CA GLN A 37 6.45 -6.85 12.79
C GLN A 37 7.24 -6.99 11.48
N SER A 38 6.76 -7.80 10.55
CA SER A 38 7.44 -7.99 9.27
C SER A 38 7.47 -6.72 8.41
N CYS A 39 6.55 -5.79 8.66
CA CYS A 39 6.49 -4.53 7.91
C CYS A 39 7.33 -3.42 8.53
N CYS A 40 7.92 -3.63 9.71
CA CYS A 40 8.53 -2.54 10.49
C CYS A 40 9.71 -1.85 9.81
N ALA A 41 10.46 -2.56 8.99
CA ALA A 41 11.65 -2.01 8.34
C ALA A 41 11.40 -1.43 6.96
N VAL A 42 10.14 -1.43 6.51
CA VAL A 42 9.77 -0.94 5.17
C VAL A 42 9.51 0.56 5.16
N SER A 43 9.22 1.16 6.33
CA SER A 43 8.85 2.57 6.44
C SER A 43 9.90 3.52 5.87
N SER A 44 9.46 4.71 5.48
CA SER A 44 10.30 5.78 4.94
C SER A 44 11.07 5.35 3.69
N GLY A 45 10.42 4.56 2.82
CA GLY A 45 11.05 4.07 1.59
C GLY A 45 12.26 3.23 1.89
N PHE A 46 12.14 2.27 2.81
CA PHE A 46 13.23 1.42 3.30
C PHE A 46 14.33 2.20 4.02
N GLY A 47 13.98 3.36 4.59
CA GLY A 47 14.92 4.19 5.29
C GLY A 47 15.82 5.03 4.40
N VAL A 48 15.67 4.92 3.09
CA VAL A 48 16.51 5.63 2.10
C VAL A 48 15.68 6.49 1.14
N GLY A 49 14.40 6.69 1.43
CA GLY A 49 13.52 7.50 0.59
C GLY A 49 13.17 6.85 -0.74
N SER A 50 13.28 5.54 -0.84
CA SER A 50 12.96 4.80 -2.05
C SER A 50 11.44 4.57 -2.16
N ILE A 51 10.99 3.45 -2.72
CA ILE A 51 9.58 3.17 -3.00
C ILE A 51 8.69 3.47 -1.78
N CYS A 52 7.57 4.17 -2.01
CA CYS A 52 6.60 4.47 -0.96
C CYS A 52 6.12 3.18 -0.28
N CYS A 53 6.19 3.14 1.06
CA CYS A 53 5.87 1.91 1.79
C CYS A 53 4.42 1.49 1.67
N ALA A 54 3.49 2.43 1.46
CA ALA A 54 2.10 2.07 1.22
C ALA A 54 1.94 1.28 -0.09
N LEU A 55 2.72 1.63 -1.13
CA LEU A 55 2.75 0.85 -2.37
C LEU A 55 3.27 -0.57 -2.12
N VAL A 56 4.26 -0.71 -1.26
CA VAL A 56 4.78 -2.04 -0.89
C VAL A 56 3.67 -2.87 -0.25
N GLY A 57 2.90 -2.28 0.66
CA GLY A 57 1.77 -2.98 1.27
C GLY A 57 0.75 -3.46 0.25
N ALA A 58 0.45 -2.64 -0.75
CA ALA A 58 -0.47 -3.01 -1.83
C ALA A 58 0.07 -4.20 -2.65
N VAL A 59 1.36 -4.20 -2.95
CA VAL A 59 2.00 -5.29 -3.68
C VAL A 59 1.94 -6.60 -2.90
N LEU A 60 2.18 -6.53 -1.59
CA LEU A 60 2.04 -7.71 -0.73
C LEU A 60 0.61 -8.24 -0.74
N LEU A 61 -0.36 -7.36 -0.72
CA LEU A 61 -1.77 -7.74 -0.79
C LEU A 61 -2.10 -8.45 -2.10
N PHE A 62 -1.60 -7.95 -3.23
CA PHE A 62 -1.79 -8.62 -4.52
C PHE A 62 -1.23 -10.05 -4.48
N GLY A 63 -0.08 -10.24 -3.87
CA GLY A 63 0.53 -11.56 -3.74
C GLY A 63 -0.31 -12.53 -2.90
N LEU A 64 -1.06 -12.03 -1.93
CA LEU A 64 -1.94 -12.86 -1.12
C LEU A 64 -3.23 -13.24 -1.85
N LEU A 65 -3.70 -12.39 -2.77
CA LEU A 65 -4.99 -12.58 -3.42
C LEU A 65 -4.91 -13.24 -4.79
N PHE A 66 -3.79 -13.17 -5.47
CA PHE A 66 -3.66 -13.59 -6.87
C PHE A 66 -2.43 -14.46 -7.08
N SER A 67 -2.37 -15.11 -8.26
CA SER A 67 -1.19 -15.86 -8.67
C SER A 67 0.01 -14.92 -8.83
N GLU A 68 1.21 -15.47 -8.86
CA GLU A 68 2.41 -14.67 -9.02
C GLU A 68 2.38 -13.82 -10.28
N GLU A 69 1.95 -14.40 -11.42
CA GLU A 69 1.87 -13.66 -12.68
C GLU A 69 0.89 -12.50 -12.60
N LYS A 70 -0.30 -12.76 -12.03
CA LYS A 70 -1.33 -11.73 -11.89
C LYS A 70 -0.87 -10.63 -10.94
N ALA A 71 -0.26 -11.00 -9.82
CA ALA A 71 0.23 -10.04 -8.85
C ALA A 71 1.28 -9.12 -9.47
N LYS A 72 2.18 -9.66 -10.28
CA LYS A 72 3.20 -8.86 -10.97
C LYS A 72 2.57 -7.88 -11.98
N THR A 73 1.53 -8.32 -12.69
CA THR A 73 0.80 -7.46 -13.63
C THR A 73 0.10 -6.31 -12.87
N LEU A 74 -0.57 -6.62 -11.78
CA LEU A 74 -1.28 -5.62 -10.99
C LEU A 74 -0.30 -4.62 -10.35
N ARG A 75 0.85 -5.11 -9.90
CA ARG A 75 1.91 -4.25 -9.37
C ARG A 75 2.30 -3.17 -10.39
N MET A 76 2.53 -3.58 -11.63
CA MET A 76 2.91 -2.62 -12.68
C MET A 76 1.78 -1.64 -12.99
N GLN A 77 0.55 -2.13 -13.05
CA GLN A 77 -0.60 -1.26 -13.28
C GLN A 77 -0.75 -0.23 -12.17
N LEU A 78 -0.59 -0.65 -10.92
CA LEU A 78 -0.66 0.26 -9.78
C LEU A 78 0.44 1.32 -9.85
N PHE A 79 1.66 0.91 -10.15
CA PHE A 79 2.80 1.83 -10.21
C PHE A 79 2.62 2.86 -11.32
N VAL A 80 2.11 2.46 -12.49
CA VAL A 80 1.83 3.40 -13.59
C VAL A 80 0.77 4.41 -13.18
N LEU A 81 -0.35 3.94 -12.62
CA LEU A 81 -1.44 4.82 -12.20
C LEU A 81 -0.98 5.79 -11.11
N PHE A 82 -0.20 5.30 -10.17
CA PHE A 82 0.31 6.13 -9.07
C PHE A 82 1.31 7.16 -9.59
N HIS A 83 2.21 6.75 -10.47
CA HIS A 83 3.19 7.66 -11.07
C HIS A 83 2.51 8.76 -11.89
N ASP A 84 1.44 8.42 -12.60
CA ASP A 84 0.68 9.43 -13.36
C ASP A 84 0.12 10.52 -12.45
N LYS A 85 -0.22 10.18 -11.22
CA LYS A 85 -0.79 11.14 -10.26
C LYS A 85 0.27 11.90 -9.48
N TYR A 86 1.31 11.22 -9.03
CA TYR A 86 2.30 11.79 -8.09
C TYR A 86 3.65 12.09 -8.73
N GLU A 87 3.84 11.69 -9.97
CA GLU A 87 5.07 11.91 -10.76
C GLU A 87 6.31 11.24 -10.16
N SER A 88 6.14 10.37 -9.18
CA SER A 88 7.22 9.61 -8.55
C SER A 88 6.64 8.42 -7.81
N LEU A 89 7.46 7.39 -7.60
CA LEU A 89 7.14 6.26 -6.73
C LEU A 89 7.89 6.37 -5.41
N ASN A 90 8.83 7.33 -5.31
CA ASN A 90 9.76 7.39 -4.19
C ASN A 90 9.22 8.21 -3.02
N CYS A 91 9.36 7.64 -1.84
CA CYS A 91 8.90 8.26 -0.59
C CYS A 91 9.45 9.68 -0.42
N CYS A 92 10.75 9.89 -0.66
CA CYS A 92 11.35 11.21 -0.46
C CYS A 92 10.75 12.28 -1.38
N ALA A 93 10.47 11.94 -2.64
CA ALA A 93 9.87 12.88 -3.58
C ALA A 93 8.41 13.16 -3.24
N ILE A 94 7.65 12.11 -2.87
CA ILE A 94 6.24 12.22 -2.58
C ILE A 94 6.00 13.02 -1.30
N SER A 95 6.81 12.81 -0.27
CA SER A 95 6.61 13.44 1.04
C SER A 95 7.25 14.82 1.15
N ALA A 96 8.08 15.24 0.20
CA ALA A 96 8.90 16.44 0.29
C ALA A 96 8.12 17.73 0.60
N HIS A 97 6.88 17.83 0.12
CA HIS A 97 6.04 19.03 0.30
C HIS A 97 4.75 18.73 1.05
N ARG A 98 4.72 17.63 1.81
CA ARG A 98 3.53 17.18 2.54
C ARG A 98 3.82 17.12 4.04
N GLN A 99 2.81 17.50 4.83
CA GLN A 99 2.90 17.39 6.29
C GLN A 99 2.64 15.97 6.77
N ASP A 100 1.83 15.22 6.00
CA ASP A 100 1.49 13.83 6.31
C ASP A 100 1.20 13.06 5.00
N CYS A 101 0.93 11.77 5.14
CA CYS A 101 0.67 10.89 4.00
C CYS A 101 -0.78 10.46 3.88
N ILE A 102 -1.71 11.16 4.54
CA ILE A 102 -3.13 10.76 4.56
C ILE A 102 -3.71 10.68 3.15
N GLU A 103 -3.50 11.71 2.33
CA GLU A 103 -4.00 11.72 0.95
C GLU A 103 -3.37 10.60 0.12
N VAL A 104 -2.06 10.42 0.27
CA VAL A 104 -1.32 9.39 -0.48
C VAL A 104 -1.84 8.00 -0.12
N ILE A 105 -1.98 7.71 1.16
CA ILE A 105 -2.49 6.41 1.64
C ILE A 105 -3.90 6.18 1.13
N GLY A 106 -4.76 7.20 1.19
CA GLY A 106 -6.13 7.11 0.71
C GLY A 106 -6.20 6.80 -0.78
N ASP A 107 -5.37 7.46 -1.59
CA ASP A 107 -5.34 7.23 -3.03
C ASP A 107 -4.81 5.84 -3.37
N ILE A 108 -3.79 5.38 -2.67
CA ILE A 108 -3.26 4.03 -2.87
C ILE A 108 -4.33 3.00 -2.52
N ALA A 109 -5.06 3.20 -1.44
CA ALA A 109 -6.13 2.29 -1.05
C ALA A 109 -7.22 2.22 -2.13
N ILE A 110 -7.61 3.36 -2.69
CA ILE A 110 -8.62 3.42 -3.75
C ILE A 110 -8.13 2.71 -5.02
N LEU A 111 -6.93 3.03 -5.47
CA LEU A 111 -6.36 2.41 -6.67
C LEU A 111 -6.21 0.90 -6.51
N THR A 112 -5.73 0.48 -5.35
CA THR A 112 -5.54 -0.93 -5.05
C THR A 112 -6.86 -1.68 -5.06
N GLU A 113 -7.88 -1.14 -4.41
CA GLU A 113 -9.20 -1.76 -4.38
C GLU A 113 -9.81 -1.85 -5.79
N GLU A 114 -9.72 -0.77 -6.57
CA GLU A 114 -10.23 -0.78 -7.94
C GLU A 114 -9.57 -1.85 -8.80
N LEU A 115 -8.26 -2.01 -8.70
CA LEU A 115 -7.53 -3.02 -9.45
C LEU A 115 -7.94 -4.44 -9.03
N ILE A 116 -8.10 -4.65 -7.72
CA ILE A 116 -8.53 -5.96 -7.22
C ILE A 116 -9.94 -6.28 -7.72
N GLU A 117 -10.87 -5.33 -7.62
CA GLU A 117 -12.26 -5.56 -8.01
C GLU A 117 -12.42 -5.84 -9.50
N LYS A 118 -11.59 -5.24 -10.34
CA LYS A 118 -11.62 -5.50 -11.78
C LYS A 118 -11.07 -6.88 -12.14
N ASN A 119 -10.32 -7.52 -11.25
CA ASN A 119 -9.60 -8.74 -11.55
C ASN A 119 -10.05 -9.95 -10.72
N LYS A 120 -11.13 -9.78 -10.00
CA LYS A 120 -11.74 -10.89 -9.25
C LYS A 120 -12.37 -11.92 -10.15
#